data_10ce221b530d05c27a9189bc1ae06526
#
_entry.id   10ce221b530d05c27a9189bc1ae06526
#
_cell.length_a   1.000
_cell.length_b   1.000
_cell.length_c   1.000
_cell.angle_alpha   90.00
_cell.angle_beta   90.00
_cell.angle_gamma   90.00
#
_symmetry.space_group_name_H-M   'P 1'
#
loop_
_entity.id
_entity.type
_entity.pdbx_description
1 polymer ?
#
loop_
_entity_poly.entity_id
_entity_poly.type
_entity_poly.pdbx_seq_one_letter_code
_entity_poly.pdbx_strand_id
1 'polypeptide(L)'
;MQQVKAVVAMSKGAPVEVVTINVPAPGPGEAVVQVQSCGVCHTDLHYREGGINDEFPFLLGHEAAGVVEAVGEGVTDVAPGDFVILNWRAVCGECRACKRGDLQYCFATHNATQKMTLEDGTELSPALGIGAFAEKTLVAAGQCTKVDPEARPAAVGLLGCGVMAGIGAAINTGGATRGRSVAVIGCGGVGVAAIAGAALAGSSPI
;
A
#
# COMPACT_ATOMS: atom_id res chain seq x y z
N MET A 1 -20.31 -7.58 -8.24
CA MET A 1 -19.03 -7.80 -8.94
C MET A 1 -18.90 -6.74 -10.01
N GLN A 2 -17.77 -6.05 -10.08
CA GLN A 2 -17.52 -4.99 -11.06
C GLN A 2 -16.34 -5.41 -11.93
N GLN A 3 -16.41 -5.12 -13.24
CA GLN A 3 -15.29 -5.34 -14.16
C GLN A 3 -14.51 -4.03 -14.34
N VAL A 4 -13.19 -4.10 -14.21
CA VAL A 4 -12.29 -2.96 -14.31
C VAL A 4 -11.01 -3.34 -15.05
N LYS A 5 -10.29 -2.34 -15.59
CA LYS A 5 -8.98 -2.56 -16.18
C LYS A 5 -7.90 -2.60 -15.08
N ALA A 6 -6.94 -3.50 -15.28
CA ALA A 6 -5.82 -3.69 -14.36
C ALA A 6 -4.55 -4.13 -15.08
N VAL A 7 -3.40 -3.93 -14.45
CA VAL A 7 -2.09 -4.39 -14.92
C VAL A 7 -1.67 -5.61 -14.11
N VAL A 8 -1.51 -6.72 -14.79
CA VAL A 8 -1.25 -8.03 -14.17
C VAL A 8 0.06 -8.62 -14.71
N ALA A 9 0.87 -9.20 -13.81
CA ALA A 9 1.97 -10.06 -14.17
C ALA A 9 1.47 -11.51 -14.19
N MET A 10 1.27 -12.05 -15.38
CA MET A 10 0.65 -13.37 -15.57
C MET A 10 1.57 -14.51 -15.17
N SER A 11 2.87 -14.37 -15.37
CA SER A 11 3.88 -15.37 -15.01
C SER A 11 5.24 -14.71 -14.79
N LYS A 12 6.15 -15.46 -14.17
CA LYS A 12 7.49 -15.01 -13.80
C LYS A 12 8.27 -14.47 -14.98
N GLY A 13 8.72 -13.23 -14.86
CA GLY A 13 9.56 -12.55 -15.85
C GLY A 13 8.85 -12.15 -17.14
N ALA A 14 7.58 -12.51 -17.34
CA ALA A 14 6.81 -12.11 -18.50
C ALA A 14 6.54 -10.59 -18.51
N PRO A 15 6.28 -9.98 -19.67
CA PRO A 15 5.72 -8.64 -19.73
C PRO A 15 4.42 -8.55 -18.94
N VAL A 16 4.16 -7.41 -18.34
CA VAL A 16 2.86 -7.14 -17.72
C VAL A 16 1.78 -6.91 -18.78
N GLU A 17 0.56 -7.27 -18.48
CA GLU A 17 -0.56 -7.16 -19.39
C GLU A 17 -1.66 -6.27 -18.79
N VAL A 18 -2.32 -5.49 -19.65
CA VAL A 18 -3.55 -4.77 -19.28
C VAL A 18 -4.72 -5.67 -19.58
N VAL A 19 -5.37 -6.14 -18.54
CA VAL A 19 -6.49 -7.09 -18.62
C VAL A 19 -7.73 -6.54 -17.92
N THR A 20 -8.87 -7.16 -18.17
CA THR A 20 -10.08 -6.95 -17.37
C THR A 20 -10.07 -7.91 -16.19
N ILE A 21 -10.35 -7.39 -15.01
CA ILE A 21 -10.47 -8.19 -13.79
C ILE A 21 -11.86 -7.99 -13.16
N ASN A 22 -12.26 -8.93 -12.31
CA ASN A 22 -13.47 -8.85 -11.52
C ASN A 22 -13.13 -8.41 -10.09
N VAL A 23 -13.71 -7.31 -9.63
CA VAL A 23 -13.64 -6.84 -8.25
C VAL A 23 -14.98 -7.17 -7.57
N PRO A 24 -14.98 -8.00 -6.51
CA PRO A 24 -16.22 -8.32 -5.80
C PRO A 24 -16.72 -7.13 -4.96
N ALA A 25 -17.97 -7.18 -4.53
CA ALA A 25 -18.46 -6.28 -3.49
C ALA A 25 -17.68 -6.54 -2.18
N PRO A 26 -17.44 -5.51 -1.33
CA PRO A 26 -16.66 -5.70 -0.11
C PRO A 26 -17.42 -6.58 0.89
N GLY A 27 -16.74 -7.56 1.46
CA GLY A 27 -17.21 -8.38 2.56
C GLY A 27 -17.01 -7.69 3.91
N PRO A 28 -17.36 -8.37 5.03
CA PRO A 28 -17.18 -7.81 6.35
C PRO A 28 -15.72 -7.35 6.59
N GLY A 29 -15.54 -6.12 7.06
CA GLY A 29 -14.23 -5.53 7.32
C GLY A 29 -13.43 -5.13 6.09
N GLU A 30 -14.01 -5.14 4.90
CA GLU A 30 -13.35 -4.82 3.64
C GLU A 30 -13.85 -3.49 3.04
N ALA A 31 -13.08 -2.92 2.14
CA ALA A 31 -13.42 -1.73 1.38
C ALA A 31 -13.02 -1.87 -0.09
N VAL A 32 -13.85 -1.38 -1.00
CA VAL A 32 -13.49 -1.14 -2.40
C VAL A 32 -13.06 0.30 -2.54
N VAL A 33 -11.89 0.51 -3.13
CA VAL A 33 -11.30 1.83 -3.36
C VAL A 33 -11.17 2.07 -4.86
N GLN A 34 -11.74 3.19 -5.34
CA GLN A 34 -11.50 3.71 -6.67
C GLN A 34 -10.14 4.40 -6.69
N VAL A 35 -9.18 3.80 -7.38
CA VAL A 35 -7.80 4.29 -7.42
C VAL A 35 -7.70 5.54 -8.29
N GLN A 36 -7.13 6.60 -7.76
CA GLN A 36 -6.86 7.85 -8.49
C GLN A 36 -5.41 7.97 -8.93
N SER A 37 -4.49 7.36 -8.18
CA SER A 37 -3.07 7.31 -8.51
C SER A 37 -2.42 6.13 -7.82
N CYS A 38 -1.44 5.52 -8.50
CA CYS A 38 -0.57 4.52 -7.91
C CYS A 38 0.86 4.74 -8.41
N GLY A 39 1.81 4.85 -7.50
CA GLY A 39 3.23 4.91 -7.79
C GLY A 39 3.79 3.56 -8.23
N VAL A 40 4.89 3.59 -8.95
CA VAL A 40 5.66 2.40 -9.35
C VAL A 40 6.86 2.26 -8.42
N CYS A 41 6.93 1.14 -7.73
CA CYS A 41 8.01 0.80 -6.81
C CYS A 41 8.88 -0.33 -7.37
N HIS A 42 10.12 -0.40 -6.93
CA HIS A 42 11.01 -1.53 -7.28
C HIS A 42 10.46 -2.88 -6.81
N THR A 43 9.63 -2.89 -5.79
CA THR A 43 8.92 -4.07 -5.30
C THR A 43 7.96 -4.67 -6.34
N ASP A 44 7.34 -3.84 -7.20
CA ASP A 44 6.49 -4.34 -8.29
C ASP A 44 7.32 -5.13 -9.30
N LEU A 45 8.56 -4.68 -9.59
CA LEU A 45 9.50 -5.44 -10.42
C LEU A 45 9.87 -6.77 -9.77
N HIS A 46 10.15 -6.78 -8.46
CA HIS A 46 10.43 -8.01 -7.73
C HIS A 46 9.27 -9.01 -7.76
N TYR A 47 8.02 -8.56 -7.66
CA TYR A 47 6.86 -9.43 -7.84
C TYR A 47 6.83 -10.01 -9.25
N ARG A 48 6.98 -9.17 -10.28
CA ARG A 48 7.00 -9.61 -11.68
C ARG A 48 8.11 -10.65 -11.94
N GLU A 49 9.29 -10.49 -11.35
CA GLU A 49 10.44 -11.36 -11.52
C GLU A 49 10.43 -12.60 -10.60
N GLY A 50 9.39 -12.77 -9.75
CA GLY A 50 9.30 -13.87 -8.80
C GLY A 50 10.35 -13.78 -7.69
N GLY A 51 10.81 -12.58 -7.36
CA GLY A 51 11.76 -12.34 -6.27
C GLY A 51 11.11 -12.32 -4.87
N ILE A 52 9.79 -12.25 -4.79
CA ILE A 52 9.04 -12.29 -3.53
C ILE A 52 8.50 -13.71 -3.27
N ASN A 53 7.68 -14.22 -4.20
CA ASN A 53 7.18 -15.59 -4.22
C ASN A 53 6.72 -15.93 -5.66
N ASP A 54 6.18 -17.13 -5.89
CA ASP A 54 5.74 -17.61 -7.20
C ASP A 54 4.20 -17.75 -7.29
N GLU A 55 3.42 -16.95 -6.53
CA GLU A 55 1.93 -16.99 -6.48
C GLU A 55 1.28 -16.21 -7.64
N PHE A 56 1.72 -16.47 -8.86
CA PHE A 56 1.14 -15.87 -10.07
C PHE A 56 -0.29 -16.35 -10.34
N PRO A 57 -1.13 -15.49 -10.99
CA PRO A 57 -0.86 -14.14 -11.51
C PRO A 57 -0.92 -13.05 -10.41
N PHE A 58 0.00 -12.06 -10.48
CA PHE A 58 0.02 -10.93 -9.55
C PHE A 58 -0.71 -9.71 -10.11
N LEU A 59 -1.66 -9.19 -9.34
CA LEU A 59 -2.15 -7.81 -9.51
C LEU A 59 -1.19 -6.87 -8.82
N LEU A 60 -0.43 -6.09 -9.60
CA LEU A 60 0.64 -5.23 -9.10
C LEU A 60 0.12 -3.90 -8.52
N GLY A 61 1.03 -3.09 -7.99
CA GLY A 61 0.76 -1.75 -7.45
C GLY A 61 0.39 -1.75 -5.97
N HIS A 62 1.04 -0.87 -5.20
CA HIS A 62 0.84 -0.78 -3.74
C HIS A 62 1.11 0.61 -3.16
N GLU A 63 1.48 1.60 -3.97
CA GLU A 63 1.69 3.00 -3.55
C GLU A 63 0.50 3.85 -3.99
N ALA A 64 -0.68 3.59 -3.44
CA ALA A 64 -1.92 4.10 -4.00
C ALA A 64 -2.65 5.10 -3.10
N ALA A 65 -3.31 6.05 -3.77
CA ALA A 65 -4.35 6.90 -3.21
C ALA A 65 -5.62 6.80 -4.04
N GLY A 66 -6.76 6.90 -3.39
CA GLY A 66 -8.05 6.80 -4.05
C GLY A 66 -9.21 7.17 -3.14
N VAL A 67 -10.41 7.02 -3.64
CA VAL A 67 -11.64 7.30 -2.91
C VAL A 67 -12.34 5.99 -2.56
N VAL A 68 -12.74 5.84 -1.31
CA VAL A 68 -13.55 4.70 -0.88
C VAL A 68 -14.88 4.74 -1.62
N GLU A 69 -15.18 3.68 -2.37
CA GLU A 69 -16.45 3.57 -3.12
C GLU A 69 -17.52 2.85 -2.30
N ALA A 70 -17.12 1.78 -1.62
CA ALA A 70 -18.02 0.95 -0.81
C ALA A 70 -17.26 0.33 0.35
N VAL A 71 -17.97 0.05 1.43
CA VAL A 71 -17.46 -0.66 2.60
C VAL A 71 -18.36 -1.84 2.95
N GLY A 72 -17.77 -2.88 3.53
CA GLY A 72 -18.47 -4.04 4.04
C GLY A 72 -19.02 -3.84 5.45
N GLU A 73 -19.70 -4.87 5.93
CA GLU A 73 -20.26 -4.88 7.29
C GLU A 73 -19.16 -4.69 8.35
N GLY A 74 -19.47 -3.94 9.41
CA GLY A 74 -18.57 -3.71 10.54
C GLY A 74 -17.47 -2.68 10.31
N VAL A 75 -17.35 -2.10 9.12
CA VAL A 75 -16.39 -1.03 8.86
C VAL A 75 -16.88 0.30 9.44
N THR A 76 -16.08 0.93 10.30
CA THR A 76 -16.41 2.19 10.99
C THR A 76 -15.38 3.29 10.77
N ASP A 77 -14.15 2.94 10.39
CA ASP A 77 -13.03 3.90 10.31
C ASP A 77 -13.00 4.69 9.01
N VAL A 78 -13.58 4.12 7.95
CA VAL A 78 -13.72 4.76 6.63
C VAL A 78 -15.14 4.60 6.10
N ALA A 79 -15.54 5.52 5.23
CA ALA A 79 -16.87 5.53 4.61
C ALA A 79 -16.77 5.87 3.11
N PRO A 80 -17.79 5.53 2.30
CA PRO A 80 -17.84 5.96 0.90
C PRO A 80 -17.68 7.48 0.78
N GLY A 81 -16.80 7.89 -0.15
CA GLY A 81 -16.41 9.29 -0.35
C GLY A 81 -15.14 9.72 0.38
N ASP A 82 -14.65 8.96 1.36
CA ASP A 82 -13.38 9.27 2.03
C ASP A 82 -12.19 9.13 1.05
N PHE A 83 -11.32 10.14 1.04
CA PHE A 83 -10.05 10.07 0.31
C PHE A 83 -8.99 9.42 1.19
N VAL A 84 -8.38 8.35 0.68
CA VAL A 84 -7.50 7.47 1.45
C VAL A 84 -6.20 7.16 0.72
N ILE A 85 -5.16 6.87 1.49
CA ILE A 85 -3.97 6.15 1.04
C ILE A 85 -4.04 4.70 1.51
N LEU A 86 -3.37 3.81 0.79
CA LEU A 86 -3.37 2.38 1.07
C LEU A 86 -2.06 1.95 1.73
N ASN A 87 -2.18 1.11 2.76
CA ASN A 87 -1.09 0.47 3.48
C ASN A 87 -1.06 -1.04 3.22
N TRP A 88 0.11 -1.65 3.42
CA TRP A 88 0.35 -3.06 3.05
C TRP A 88 -0.48 -4.07 3.84
N ARG A 89 -0.95 -3.70 5.03
CA ARG A 89 -1.64 -4.61 5.93
C ARG A 89 -2.47 -3.85 6.96
N ALA A 90 -3.61 -4.40 7.27
CA ALA A 90 -4.39 -3.96 8.43
C ALA A 90 -3.79 -4.55 9.72
N VAL A 91 -3.79 -3.78 10.78
CA VAL A 91 -3.43 -4.25 12.13
C VAL A 91 -4.66 -4.80 12.85
N CYS A 92 -4.49 -5.82 13.69
CA CYS A 92 -5.63 -6.45 14.35
C CYS A 92 -6.25 -5.63 15.50
N GLY A 93 -5.55 -4.61 16.01
CA GLY A 93 -6.03 -3.78 17.13
C GLY A 93 -5.98 -4.46 18.52
N GLU A 94 -5.94 -5.78 18.60
CA GLU A 94 -6.20 -6.54 19.83
C GLU A 94 -4.96 -7.21 20.43
N CYS A 95 -3.91 -7.50 19.65
CA CYS A 95 -2.73 -8.16 20.17
C CYS A 95 -1.96 -7.26 21.13
N ARG A 96 -1.05 -7.84 21.91
CA ARG A 96 -0.29 -7.09 22.93
C ARG A 96 0.53 -5.93 22.34
N ALA A 97 1.00 -6.04 21.09
CA ALA A 97 1.71 -4.95 20.41
C ALA A 97 0.75 -3.80 20.10
N CYS A 98 -0.41 -4.09 19.51
CA CYS A 98 -1.44 -3.07 19.24
C CYS A 98 -1.91 -2.36 20.50
N LYS A 99 -2.16 -3.11 21.59
CA LYS A 99 -2.59 -2.55 22.89
C LYS A 99 -1.55 -1.63 23.54
N ARG A 100 -0.27 -1.76 23.19
CA ARG A 100 0.80 -0.86 23.63
C ARG A 100 1.05 0.32 22.70
N GLY A 101 0.36 0.39 21.56
CA GLY A 101 0.60 1.39 20.51
C GLY A 101 1.70 1.04 19.52
N ASP A 102 2.34 -0.13 19.65
CA ASP A 102 3.41 -0.61 18.79
C ASP A 102 2.84 -1.30 17.54
N LEU A 103 2.02 -0.59 16.76
CA LEU A 103 1.25 -1.15 15.64
C LEU A 103 2.12 -1.83 14.59
N GLN A 104 3.34 -1.33 14.37
CA GLN A 104 4.33 -1.88 13.44
C GLN A 104 4.76 -3.30 13.81
N TYR A 105 4.55 -3.73 15.05
CA TYR A 105 4.84 -5.07 15.55
C TYR A 105 3.57 -5.92 15.74
N CYS A 106 2.48 -5.59 15.06
CA CYS A 106 1.27 -6.39 15.12
C CYS A 106 1.54 -7.85 14.74
N PHE A 107 1.07 -8.81 15.54
CA PHE A 107 1.28 -10.24 15.31
C PHE A 107 0.23 -10.89 14.39
N ALA A 108 -0.88 -10.22 14.16
CA ALA A 108 -2.02 -10.73 13.40
C ALA A 108 -2.49 -9.69 12.37
N THR A 109 -1.55 -9.24 11.54
CA THR A 109 -1.89 -8.38 10.39
C THR A 109 -2.66 -9.18 9.35
N HIS A 110 -3.57 -8.52 8.65
CA HIS A 110 -4.42 -9.15 7.64
C HIS A 110 -4.65 -8.24 6.42
N ASN A 111 -5.10 -8.84 5.35
CA ASN A 111 -5.55 -8.20 4.12
C ASN A 111 -7.00 -8.62 3.83
N ALA A 112 -7.58 -8.18 2.72
CA ALA A 112 -8.88 -8.64 2.30
C ALA A 112 -8.90 -10.18 2.12
N THR A 113 -10.01 -10.81 2.47
CA THR A 113 -10.19 -12.26 2.37
C THR A 113 -10.79 -12.67 1.04
N GLN A 114 -11.69 -11.85 0.49
CA GLN A 114 -12.24 -12.08 -0.84
C GLN A 114 -11.18 -11.87 -1.91
N LYS A 115 -11.35 -12.56 -3.03
CA LYS A 115 -10.38 -12.54 -4.14
C LYS A 115 -10.91 -11.73 -5.32
N MET A 116 -10.06 -10.88 -5.84
CA MET A 116 -10.19 -10.36 -7.20
C MET A 116 -9.77 -11.46 -8.17
N THR A 117 -10.40 -11.55 -9.33
CA THR A 117 -10.15 -12.62 -10.30
C THR A 117 -10.00 -12.08 -11.71
N LEU A 118 -9.36 -12.84 -12.57
CA LEU A 118 -9.48 -12.68 -14.01
C LEU A 118 -10.92 -12.99 -14.48
N GLU A 119 -11.23 -12.71 -15.74
CA GLU A 119 -12.56 -12.97 -16.31
C GLU A 119 -12.92 -14.47 -16.31
N ASP A 120 -11.94 -15.35 -16.40
CA ASP A 120 -12.11 -16.81 -16.36
C ASP A 120 -12.25 -17.38 -14.93
N GLY A 121 -12.21 -16.52 -13.91
CA GLY A 121 -12.30 -16.91 -12.51
C GLY A 121 -10.96 -17.23 -11.84
N THR A 122 -9.84 -17.16 -12.54
CA THR A 122 -8.51 -17.35 -11.94
C THR A 122 -8.27 -16.28 -10.86
N GLU A 123 -7.94 -16.70 -9.65
CA GLU A 123 -7.66 -15.80 -8.52
C GLU A 123 -6.38 -15.01 -8.75
N LEU A 124 -6.41 -13.74 -8.40
CA LEU A 124 -5.27 -12.83 -8.43
C LEU A 124 -4.61 -12.72 -7.06
N SER A 125 -3.28 -12.71 -7.04
CA SER A 125 -2.50 -12.38 -5.85
C SER A 125 -2.20 -10.87 -5.84
N PRO A 126 -2.84 -10.07 -4.97
CA PRO A 126 -2.59 -8.62 -4.94
C PRO A 126 -1.22 -8.34 -4.30
N ALA A 127 -0.38 -7.58 -5.00
CA ALA A 127 0.94 -7.18 -4.49
C ALA A 127 0.79 -6.44 -3.15
N LEU A 128 1.49 -6.92 -2.12
CA LEU A 128 1.40 -6.46 -0.73
C LEU A 128 -0.05 -6.39 -0.18
N GLY A 129 -0.95 -7.25 -0.70
CA GLY A 129 -2.35 -7.28 -0.30
C GLY A 129 -3.14 -6.05 -0.75
N ILE A 130 -2.65 -5.30 -1.75
CA ILE A 130 -3.27 -4.06 -2.26
C ILE A 130 -3.71 -4.24 -3.72
N GLY A 131 -2.77 -4.52 -4.64
CA GLY A 131 -3.09 -4.70 -6.06
C GLY A 131 -3.73 -3.48 -6.70
N ALA A 132 -3.06 -2.34 -6.67
CA ALA A 132 -3.65 -1.05 -7.05
C ALA A 132 -3.28 -0.56 -8.46
N PHE A 133 -2.59 -1.33 -9.28
CA PHE A 133 -2.51 -1.03 -10.72
C PHE A 133 -3.80 -1.46 -11.41
N ALA A 134 -4.90 -0.94 -10.89
CA ALA A 134 -6.26 -1.17 -11.37
C ALA A 134 -7.11 0.09 -11.17
N GLU A 135 -8.21 0.20 -11.91
CA GLU A 135 -9.15 1.32 -11.69
C GLU A 135 -9.82 1.23 -10.31
N LYS A 136 -9.99 0.01 -9.78
CA LYS A 136 -10.50 -0.25 -8.43
C LYS A 136 -9.77 -1.44 -7.82
N THR A 137 -9.62 -1.41 -6.50
CA THR A 137 -9.05 -2.52 -5.74
C THR A 137 -9.89 -2.83 -4.51
N LEU A 138 -9.81 -4.07 -4.03
CA LEU A 138 -10.43 -4.55 -2.80
C LEU A 138 -9.35 -4.75 -1.74
N VAL A 139 -9.51 -4.12 -0.58
CA VAL A 139 -8.57 -4.17 0.54
C VAL A 139 -9.31 -4.41 1.86
N ALA A 140 -8.62 -4.85 2.90
CA ALA A 140 -9.15 -4.74 4.25
C ALA A 140 -9.30 -3.25 4.62
N ALA A 141 -10.40 -2.86 5.26
CA ALA A 141 -10.66 -1.45 5.58
C ALA A 141 -9.55 -0.83 6.44
N GLY A 142 -8.92 -1.62 7.32
CA GLY A 142 -7.77 -1.19 8.11
C GLY A 142 -6.48 -0.93 7.31
N GLN A 143 -6.45 -1.21 6.01
CA GLN A 143 -5.38 -0.78 5.09
C GLN A 143 -5.59 0.64 4.57
N CYS A 144 -6.76 1.23 4.78
CA CYS A 144 -7.10 2.58 4.37
C CYS A 144 -6.75 3.59 5.47
N THR A 145 -6.02 4.64 5.11
CA THR A 145 -5.75 5.77 5.99
C THR A 145 -6.31 7.04 5.36
N LYS A 146 -7.24 7.71 6.04
CA LYS A 146 -7.80 8.98 5.56
C LYS A 146 -6.73 10.05 5.48
N VAL A 147 -6.77 10.83 4.42
CA VAL A 147 -5.90 11.98 4.20
C VAL A 147 -6.74 13.20 3.81
N ASP A 148 -6.10 14.36 3.77
CA ASP A 148 -6.74 15.59 3.32
C ASP A 148 -7.34 15.40 1.90
N PRO A 149 -8.65 15.61 1.71
CA PRO A 149 -9.30 15.42 0.42
C PRO A 149 -8.79 16.36 -0.67
N GLU A 150 -8.17 17.49 -0.31
CA GLU A 150 -7.55 18.43 -1.25
C GLU A 150 -6.11 18.06 -1.63
N ALA A 151 -5.53 17.06 -0.96
CA ALA A 151 -4.17 16.61 -1.27
C ALA A 151 -4.10 15.96 -2.66
N ARG A 152 -2.97 16.18 -3.35
CA ARG A 152 -2.78 15.62 -4.70
C ARG A 152 -2.58 14.09 -4.62
N PRO A 153 -3.42 13.27 -5.30
CA PRO A 153 -3.36 11.81 -5.25
C PRO A 153 -1.96 11.26 -5.56
N ALA A 154 -1.31 11.78 -6.61
CA ALA A 154 0.03 11.36 -7.02
C ALA A 154 1.14 11.63 -5.97
N ALA A 155 0.92 12.56 -5.06
CA ALA A 155 1.87 12.83 -3.99
C ALA A 155 1.59 11.95 -2.76
N VAL A 156 0.32 11.88 -2.34
CA VAL A 156 -0.01 11.15 -1.10
C VAL A 156 0.01 9.64 -1.26
N GLY A 157 -0.21 9.09 -2.46
CA GLY A 157 -0.09 7.66 -2.71
C GLY A 157 1.29 7.09 -2.34
N LEU A 158 2.35 7.90 -2.42
CA LEU A 158 3.71 7.52 -2.06
C LEU A 158 3.93 7.39 -0.54
N LEU A 159 3.05 7.98 0.28
CA LEU A 159 3.19 7.98 1.74
C LEU A 159 3.10 6.57 2.33
N GLY A 160 2.33 5.68 1.72
CA GLY A 160 2.12 4.30 2.18
C GLY A 160 3.32 3.36 1.98
N CYS A 161 4.36 3.76 1.23
CA CYS A 161 5.53 2.93 0.95
C CYS A 161 6.84 3.71 1.06
N GLY A 162 7.32 4.29 -0.04
CA GLY A 162 8.66 4.86 -0.13
C GLY A 162 8.93 5.98 0.86
N VAL A 163 7.95 6.84 1.11
CA VAL A 163 8.09 7.96 2.06
C VAL A 163 8.16 7.42 3.50
N MET A 164 7.25 6.53 3.88
CA MET A 164 7.25 5.89 5.20
C MET A 164 8.55 5.12 5.45
N ALA A 165 9.03 4.37 4.45
CA ALA A 165 10.27 3.62 4.54
C ALA A 165 11.48 4.53 4.76
N GLY A 166 11.62 5.63 4.00
CA GLY A 166 12.74 6.56 4.11
C GLY A 166 12.75 7.31 5.44
N ILE A 167 11.62 7.87 5.85
CA ILE A 167 11.49 8.57 7.14
C ILE A 167 11.78 7.60 8.30
N GLY A 168 11.17 6.40 8.26
CA GLY A 168 11.37 5.37 9.28
C GLY A 168 12.82 4.88 9.36
N ALA A 169 13.48 4.71 8.22
CA ALA A 169 14.89 4.34 8.16
C ALA A 169 15.78 5.40 8.83
N ALA A 170 15.55 6.68 8.57
CA ALA A 170 16.33 7.74 9.17
C ALA A 170 16.07 7.86 10.69
N ILE A 171 14.81 7.98 11.09
CA ILE A 171 14.43 8.29 12.47
C ILE A 171 14.49 7.04 13.36
N ASN A 172 13.75 5.97 12.98
CA ASN A 172 13.54 4.83 13.86
C ASN A 172 14.72 3.84 13.84
N THR A 173 15.31 3.61 12.65
CA THR A 173 16.40 2.63 12.50
C THR A 173 17.76 3.30 12.63
N GLY A 174 17.97 4.41 11.92
CA GLY A 174 19.25 5.15 11.94
C GLY A 174 19.44 6.02 13.18
N GLY A 175 18.39 6.25 13.96
CA GLY A 175 18.48 7.05 15.19
C GLY A 175 18.83 8.52 14.93
N ALA A 176 18.38 9.05 13.78
CA ALA A 176 18.56 10.46 13.47
C ALA A 176 17.91 11.33 14.56
N THR A 177 18.65 12.31 15.08
CA THR A 177 18.18 13.19 16.15
C THR A 177 18.92 14.52 16.11
N ARG A 178 18.42 15.51 16.86
CA ARG A 178 19.00 16.85 16.92
C ARG A 178 20.50 16.81 17.23
N GLY A 179 21.28 17.53 16.42
CA GLY A 179 22.72 17.69 16.59
C GLY A 179 23.57 16.51 16.10
N ARG A 180 22.98 15.48 15.54
CA ARG A 180 23.70 14.40 14.85
C ARG A 180 23.82 14.70 13.36
N SER A 181 24.97 14.39 12.77
CA SER A 181 25.16 14.39 11.33
C SER A 181 24.59 13.11 10.72
N VAL A 182 24.00 13.23 9.53
CA VAL A 182 23.44 12.10 8.76
C VAL A 182 23.98 12.17 7.34
N ALA A 183 24.39 11.04 6.79
CA ALA A 183 24.73 10.92 5.38
C ALA A 183 23.74 9.95 4.72
N VAL A 184 23.12 10.36 3.62
CA VAL A 184 22.23 9.54 2.83
C VAL A 184 22.88 9.25 1.47
N ILE A 185 23.10 7.96 1.20
CA ILE A 185 23.70 7.50 -0.06
C ILE A 185 22.59 7.03 -0.99
N GLY A 186 22.35 7.81 -2.06
CA GLY A 186 21.26 7.59 -3.02
C GLY A 186 20.11 8.57 -2.83
N CYS A 187 19.72 9.25 -3.93
CA CYS A 187 18.69 10.30 -3.95
C CYS A 187 17.45 9.88 -4.77
N GLY A 188 17.10 8.59 -4.73
CA GLY A 188 15.80 8.10 -5.19
C GLY A 188 14.69 8.44 -4.18
N GLY A 189 13.44 8.01 -4.40
CA GLY A 189 12.30 8.35 -3.56
C GLY A 189 12.52 8.07 -2.07
N VAL A 190 13.04 6.89 -1.73
CA VAL A 190 13.35 6.50 -0.34
C VAL A 190 14.47 7.37 0.25
N GLY A 191 15.53 7.66 -0.53
CA GLY A 191 16.65 8.50 -0.07
C GLY A 191 16.22 9.94 0.20
N VAL A 192 15.42 10.55 -0.67
CA VAL A 192 14.86 11.89 -0.46
C VAL A 192 13.96 11.91 0.77
N ALA A 193 13.14 10.87 0.98
CA ALA A 193 12.33 10.73 2.19
C ALA A 193 13.19 10.57 3.45
N ALA A 194 14.33 9.86 3.38
CA ALA A 194 15.27 9.74 4.49
C ALA A 194 15.93 11.09 4.84
N ILE A 195 16.29 11.90 3.83
CA ILE A 195 16.78 13.27 4.03
C ILE A 195 15.73 14.12 4.76
N ALA A 196 14.46 14.05 4.29
CA ALA A 196 13.36 14.76 4.94
C ALA A 196 13.16 14.29 6.38
N GLY A 197 13.23 12.96 6.64
CA GLY A 197 13.15 12.38 7.98
C GLY A 197 14.27 12.86 8.90
N ALA A 198 15.52 12.90 8.41
CA ALA A 198 16.64 13.42 9.15
C ALA A 198 16.48 14.91 9.50
N ALA A 199 15.99 15.71 8.55
CA ALA A 199 15.69 17.13 8.77
C ALA A 199 14.58 17.33 9.81
N LEU A 200 13.50 16.56 9.73
CA LEU A 200 12.41 16.57 10.73
C LEU A 200 12.91 16.21 12.13
N ALA A 201 13.87 15.28 12.23
CA ALA A 201 14.52 14.91 13.50
C ALA A 201 15.45 15.99 14.04
N GLY A 202 15.74 17.04 13.28
CA GLY A 202 16.66 18.12 13.64
C GLY A 202 18.15 17.75 13.51
N SER A 203 18.46 16.76 12.68
CA SER A 203 19.86 16.42 12.37
C SER A 203 20.53 17.53 11.57
N SER A 204 21.82 17.72 11.79
CA SER A 204 22.67 18.68 11.05
C SER A 204 24.14 18.33 11.25
N PRO A 205 24.97 18.32 10.18
CA PRO A 205 24.58 18.42 8.76
C PRO A 205 23.91 17.14 8.23
N ILE A 206 23.22 17.30 7.08
CA ILE A 206 22.64 16.17 6.32
C ILE A 206 23.25 16.17 4.94
#